data_807f774b27278f1dac663aeb740db64e
#
_entry.id   807f774b27278f1dac663aeb740db64e
#
_cell.length_a   1.000
_cell.length_b   1.000
_cell.length_c   1.000
_cell.angle_alpha   90.00
_cell.angle_beta   90.00
_cell.angle_gamma   90.00
#
_symmetry.space_group_name_H-M   'P 1'
#
loop_
_entity.id
_entity.type
_entity.pdbx_description
1 polymer ?
#
loop_
_entity_poly.entity_id
_entity_poly.type
_entity_poly.pdbx_seq_one_letter_code
_entity_poly.pdbx_strand_id
1 'polypeptide(L)'
;NQDFFIKMKPFENTKEGAGIVEKMIADVLADNHQFKYVVIGMESTGFYGVHLANYLSTSELLAPFSVRVYCLNPKEVKNYKKSFNDIGKNDGIDSFVIADFARVGRIAIKPWRGSQYLALQRLTRHRMHITECITREKTYMLNNIYLKFSEYALLRNGEHPFSNKYGATAEAILTEFTTNEDIVNSSIEELVEFINSKSKGRIADPEETAKIVQAAARNSYRLDKCLYEPLTISIASSFNCISSFEKELKAIDKA
;
A
#
# COMPACT_ATOMS: atom_id res chain seq x y z
N ASN A 1 -10.14 -7.71 42.62
CA ASN A 1 -11.50 -7.16 42.60
C ASN A 1 -11.76 -6.54 41.25
N GLN A 2 -12.89 -6.91 40.63
CA GLN A 2 -13.40 -6.30 39.40
C GLN A 2 -14.42 -5.23 39.79
N ASP A 3 -13.95 -4.11 40.33
CA ASP A 3 -14.84 -3.05 40.72
C ASP A 3 -15.08 -2.11 39.52
N PHE A 4 -16.35 -1.89 39.19
CA PHE A 4 -16.74 -0.92 38.20
C PHE A 4 -16.89 0.45 38.80
N PHE A 5 -15.95 1.35 38.54
CA PHE A 5 -15.99 2.74 39.05
C PHE A 5 -16.93 3.62 38.21
N ILE A 6 -17.16 3.28 36.95
CA ILE A 6 -18.04 4.04 36.05
C ILE A 6 -18.98 3.07 35.35
N LYS A 7 -20.28 3.42 35.34
CA LYS A 7 -21.24 2.73 34.46
C LYS A 7 -20.92 3.02 33.00
N MET A 8 -21.08 2.00 32.15
CA MET A 8 -20.95 2.16 30.70
C MET A 8 -21.83 3.32 30.22
N LYS A 9 -21.20 4.27 29.52
CA LYS A 9 -21.87 5.43 28.96
C LYS A 9 -21.38 5.61 27.53
N PRO A 10 -22.27 5.63 26.54
CA PRO A 10 -21.89 5.92 25.17
C PRO A 10 -21.41 7.37 25.05
N PHE A 11 -20.43 7.61 24.20
CA PHE A 11 -19.96 8.93 23.84
C PHE A 11 -19.72 8.98 22.32
N GLU A 12 -19.80 10.16 21.74
CA GLU A 12 -19.51 10.37 20.34
C GLU A 12 -17.98 10.39 20.10
N ASN A 13 -17.55 9.86 18.95
CA ASN A 13 -16.14 9.92 18.56
C ASN A 13 -15.78 11.30 17.98
N THR A 14 -15.91 12.32 18.81
CA THR A 14 -15.61 13.71 18.55
C THR A 14 -14.63 14.25 19.59
N LYS A 15 -14.11 15.47 19.38
CA LYS A 15 -13.23 16.12 20.37
C LYS A 15 -13.96 16.36 21.71
N GLU A 16 -15.25 16.70 21.64
CA GLU A 16 -16.08 16.87 22.86
C GLU A 16 -16.28 15.54 23.58
N GLY A 17 -16.60 14.47 22.83
CA GLY A 17 -16.74 13.13 23.39
C GLY A 17 -15.44 12.62 24.00
N ALA A 18 -14.29 12.90 23.40
CA ALA A 18 -12.98 12.60 23.95
C ALA A 18 -12.74 13.34 25.28
N GLY A 19 -13.12 14.63 25.36
CA GLY A 19 -13.05 15.42 26.58
C GLY A 19 -13.94 14.90 27.71
N ILE A 20 -15.12 14.36 27.38
CA ILE A 20 -16.00 13.70 28.36
C ILE A 20 -15.31 12.46 28.94
N VAL A 21 -14.73 11.62 28.08
CA VAL A 21 -14.01 10.40 28.53
C VAL A 21 -12.79 10.76 29.37
N GLU A 22 -12.01 11.74 28.93
CA GLU A 22 -10.85 12.26 29.68
C GLU A 22 -11.23 12.70 31.09
N LYS A 23 -12.28 13.53 31.21
CA LYS A 23 -12.79 14.01 32.50
C LYS A 23 -13.28 12.87 33.38
N MET A 24 -14.04 11.93 32.83
CA MET A 24 -14.51 10.76 33.57
C MET A 24 -13.35 9.93 34.15
N ILE A 25 -12.27 9.77 33.40
CA ILE A 25 -11.06 9.07 33.87
C ILE A 25 -10.39 9.90 34.99
N ALA A 26 -10.23 11.21 34.79
CA ALA A 26 -9.61 12.10 35.76
C ALA A 26 -10.36 12.14 37.08
N ASP A 27 -11.70 12.20 37.04
CA ASP A 27 -12.55 12.20 38.25
C ASP A 27 -12.34 10.91 39.07
N VAL A 28 -12.32 9.73 38.42
CA VAL A 28 -12.03 8.45 39.10
C VAL A 28 -10.64 8.43 39.72
N LEU A 29 -9.64 9.01 39.05
CA LEU A 29 -8.27 9.05 39.55
C LEU A 29 -8.12 10.02 40.72
N ALA A 30 -8.85 11.13 40.74
CA ALA A 30 -8.88 12.08 41.83
C ALA A 30 -9.49 11.49 43.10
N ASP A 31 -10.53 10.67 42.94
CA ASP A 31 -11.20 10.00 44.08
C ASP A 31 -10.42 8.78 44.60
N ASN A 32 -9.45 8.28 43.85
CA ASN A 32 -8.73 7.05 44.17
C ASN A 32 -7.20 7.23 44.09
N HIS A 33 -6.62 7.86 45.09
CA HIS A 33 -5.18 8.22 45.18
C HIS A 33 -4.20 7.02 45.10
N GLN A 34 -4.69 5.78 45.28
CA GLN A 34 -3.89 4.56 45.10
C GLN A 34 -3.54 4.25 43.65
N PHE A 35 -4.26 4.78 42.67
CA PHE A 35 -4.00 4.54 41.26
C PHE A 35 -2.84 5.38 40.75
N LYS A 36 -1.83 4.71 40.18
CA LYS A 36 -0.61 5.35 39.68
C LYS A 36 -0.52 5.35 38.16
N TYR A 37 -1.30 4.53 37.49
CA TYR A 37 -1.29 4.42 36.04
C TYR A 37 -2.67 4.06 35.52
N VAL A 38 -2.88 4.39 34.25
CA VAL A 38 -4.12 4.13 33.52
C VAL A 38 -3.79 3.30 32.27
N VAL A 39 -4.50 2.22 32.09
CA VAL A 39 -4.44 1.41 30.87
C VAL A 39 -5.77 1.57 30.13
N ILE A 40 -5.69 2.05 28.90
CA ILE A 40 -6.83 2.27 28.03
C ILE A 40 -6.73 1.28 26.86
N GLY A 41 -7.72 0.40 26.74
CA GLY A 41 -7.88 -0.48 25.60
C GLY A 41 -8.90 0.08 24.61
N MET A 42 -8.62 0.01 23.32
CA MET A 42 -9.57 0.29 22.26
C MET A 42 -9.36 -0.67 21.09
N GLU A 43 -10.40 -0.98 20.36
CA GLU A 43 -10.30 -1.81 19.18
C GLU A 43 -9.75 -1.00 18.00
N SER A 44 -8.78 -1.56 17.28
CA SER A 44 -8.16 -0.96 16.11
C SER A 44 -8.99 -1.22 14.85
N THR A 45 -10.19 -0.64 14.78
CA THR A 45 -11.06 -0.72 13.59
C THR A 45 -10.78 0.44 12.65
N GLY A 46 -10.01 0.19 11.59
CA GLY A 46 -9.59 1.24 10.66
C GLY A 46 -8.78 2.35 11.37
N PHE A 47 -9.18 3.60 11.16
CA PHE A 47 -8.55 4.78 11.78
C PHE A 47 -9.43 5.48 12.81
N TYR A 48 -10.61 4.93 13.11
CA TYR A 48 -11.59 5.59 13.98
C TYR A 48 -11.05 5.86 15.38
N GLY A 49 -10.25 4.96 15.93
CA GLY A 49 -9.66 5.11 17.27
C GLY A 49 -8.40 5.99 17.33
N VAL A 50 -7.82 6.37 16.19
CA VAL A 50 -6.50 7.04 16.15
C VAL A 50 -6.52 8.41 16.84
N HIS A 51 -7.55 9.21 16.56
CA HIS A 51 -7.68 10.54 17.17
C HIS A 51 -7.88 10.45 18.67
N LEU A 52 -8.73 9.55 19.14
CA LEU A 52 -8.96 9.30 20.56
C LEU A 52 -7.69 8.77 21.24
N ALA A 53 -6.98 7.82 20.60
CA ALA A 53 -5.73 7.30 21.15
C ALA A 53 -4.68 8.41 21.33
N ASN A 54 -4.54 9.27 20.32
CA ASN A 54 -3.62 10.40 20.39
C ASN A 54 -4.05 11.40 21.47
N TYR A 55 -5.33 11.78 21.50
CA TYR A 55 -5.89 12.72 22.44
C TYR A 55 -5.63 12.27 23.89
N LEU A 56 -6.01 11.03 24.23
CA LEU A 56 -5.86 10.51 25.59
C LEU A 56 -4.39 10.28 25.99
N SER A 57 -3.53 9.91 25.03
CA SER A 57 -2.10 9.70 25.31
C SER A 57 -1.31 11.01 25.50
N THR A 58 -1.82 12.14 24.99
CA THR A 58 -1.20 13.47 25.10
C THR A 58 -1.95 14.40 26.03
N SER A 59 -2.93 13.89 26.79
CA SER A 59 -3.75 14.67 27.71
C SER A 59 -2.91 15.26 28.84
N GLU A 60 -2.96 16.56 29.01
CA GLU A 60 -2.34 17.27 30.14
C GLU A 60 -3.02 16.92 31.47
N LEU A 61 -4.34 16.71 31.45
CA LEU A 61 -5.13 16.34 32.62
C LEU A 61 -4.74 14.97 33.18
N LEU A 62 -4.42 14.03 32.28
CA LEU A 62 -4.00 12.68 32.61
C LEU A 62 -2.48 12.51 32.73
N ALA A 63 -1.69 13.55 32.41
CA ALA A 63 -0.22 13.52 32.44
C ALA A 63 0.40 13.11 33.78
N PRO A 64 -0.18 13.45 34.95
CA PRO A 64 0.35 12.98 36.25
C PRO A 64 0.32 11.46 36.41
N PHE A 65 -0.48 10.76 35.61
CA PHE A 65 -0.60 9.30 35.63
C PHE A 65 0.11 8.72 34.40
N SER A 66 0.70 7.54 34.58
CA SER A 66 1.32 6.84 33.47
C SER A 66 0.25 6.26 32.53
N VAL A 67 -0.18 7.03 31.52
CA VAL A 67 -1.22 6.62 30.57
C VAL A 67 -0.64 5.69 29.52
N ARG A 68 -1.29 4.54 29.32
CA ARG A 68 -0.94 3.56 28.28
C ARG A 68 -2.17 3.24 27.45
N VAL A 69 -2.19 3.69 26.21
CA VAL A 69 -3.29 3.44 25.27
C VAL A 69 -2.90 2.29 24.33
N TYR A 70 -3.71 1.24 24.28
CA TYR A 70 -3.49 0.07 23.41
C TYR A 70 -4.57 0.01 22.33
N CYS A 71 -4.15 0.06 21.07
CA CYS A 71 -5.03 -0.15 19.93
C CYS A 71 -5.01 -1.64 19.58
N LEU A 72 -5.94 -2.41 20.14
CA LEU A 72 -5.99 -3.86 20.09
C LEU A 72 -6.48 -4.37 18.74
N ASN A 73 -5.92 -5.49 18.27
CA ASN A 73 -6.37 -6.12 17.04
C ASN A 73 -7.78 -6.74 17.24
N PRO A 74 -8.76 -6.44 16.39
CA PRO A 74 -10.12 -7.00 16.46
C PRO A 74 -10.15 -8.52 16.56
N LYS A 75 -9.22 -9.21 15.87
CA LYS A 75 -9.11 -10.67 15.93
C LYS A 75 -8.70 -11.18 17.33
N GLU A 76 -7.78 -10.47 17.98
CA GLU A 76 -7.33 -10.81 19.34
C GLU A 76 -8.44 -10.56 20.36
N VAL A 77 -9.15 -9.43 20.27
CA VAL A 77 -10.32 -9.10 21.10
C VAL A 77 -11.41 -10.16 20.93
N LYS A 78 -11.73 -10.53 19.68
CA LYS A 78 -12.70 -11.58 19.38
C LYS A 78 -12.30 -12.94 19.96
N ASN A 79 -11.01 -13.30 19.90
CA ASN A 79 -10.52 -14.56 20.47
C ASN A 79 -10.54 -14.51 22.00
N TYR A 80 -10.20 -13.39 22.60
CA TYR A 80 -10.29 -13.21 24.04
C TYR A 80 -11.73 -13.30 24.53
N LYS A 81 -12.69 -12.70 23.80
CA LYS A 81 -14.12 -12.80 24.11
C LYS A 81 -14.63 -14.24 24.18
N LYS A 82 -14.07 -15.17 23.40
CA LYS A 82 -14.43 -16.60 23.45
C LYS A 82 -14.07 -17.29 24.76
N SER A 83 -13.21 -16.69 25.60
CA SER A 83 -12.91 -17.24 26.94
C SER A 83 -14.02 -17.00 27.95
N PHE A 84 -14.99 -16.17 27.61
CA PHE A 84 -16.18 -15.92 28.43
C PHE A 84 -17.32 -16.82 27.95
N ASN A 85 -17.88 -17.62 28.85
CA ASN A 85 -19.02 -18.45 28.54
C ASN A 85 -20.30 -17.59 28.42
N ASP A 86 -21.04 -17.77 27.33
CA ASP A 86 -22.37 -17.19 27.08
C ASP A 86 -22.46 -15.65 27.24
N ILE A 87 -21.38 -14.94 26.98
CA ILE A 87 -21.40 -13.49 26.99
C ILE A 87 -22.13 -12.96 25.74
N GLY A 88 -23.19 -12.20 25.93
CA GLY A 88 -24.01 -11.65 24.84
C GLY A 88 -23.21 -10.76 23.87
N LYS A 89 -23.89 -10.17 22.90
CA LYS A 89 -23.29 -9.26 21.92
C LYS A 89 -23.97 -7.90 22.01
N ASN A 90 -23.31 -6.94 22.63
CA ASN A 90 -23.63 -5.53 22.56
C ASN A 90 -22.35 -4.70 22.82
N ASP A 91 -22.38 -3.42 22.48
CA ASP A 91 -21.22 -2.52 22.58
C ASP A 91 -20.69 -2.41 24.01
N GLY A 92 -21.57 -2.49 24.98
CA GLY A 92 -21.17 -2.44 26.38
C GLY A 92 -20.40 -3.68 26.83
N ILE A 93 -20.80 -4.86 26.38
CA ILE A 93 -20.09 -6.10 26.64
C ILE A 93 -18.74 -6.07 25.92
N ASP A 94 -18.70 -5.58 24.69
CA ASP A 94 -17.46 -5.48 23.92
C ASP A 94 -16.49 -4.50 24.58
N SER A 95 -16.98 -3.37 25.13
CA SER A 95 -16.17 -2.43 25.91
C SER A 95 -15.59 -3.07 27.17
N PHE A 96 -16.38 -3.86 27.87
CA PHE A 96 -15.91 -4.61 29.04
C PHE A 96 -14.83 -5.62 28.68
N VAL A 97 -15.04 -6.40 27.62
CA VAL A 97 -14.05 -7.39 27.14
C VAL A 97 -12.74 -6.74 26.77
N ILE A 98 -12.78 -5.58 26.08
CA ILE A 98 -11.61 -4.80 25.70
C ILE A 98 -10.86 -4.28 26.95
N ALA A 99 -11.60 -3.74 27.93
CA ALA A 99 -11.01 -3.24 29.17
C ALA A 99 -10.38 -4.36 30.00
N ASP A 100 -11.05 -5.51 30.10
CA ASP A 100 -10.51 -6.65 30.84
C ASP A 100 -9.30 -7.26 30.14
N PHE A 101 -9.31 -7.36 28.81
CA PHE A 101 -8.15 -7.81 28.05
C PHE A 101 -6.95 -6.88 28.27
N ALA A 102 -7.18 -5.56 28.25
CA ALA A 102 -6.14 -4.57 28.54
C ALA A 102 -5.62 -4.70 29.99
N ARG A 103 -6.50 -4.93 30.97
CA ARG A 103 -6.19 -5.15 32.39
C ARG A 103 -5.35 -6.39 32.62
N VAL A 104 -5.67 -7.51 31.97
CA VAL A 104 -4.92 -8.78 32.11
C VAL A 104 -3.50 -8.67 31.60
N GLY A 105 -3.24 -7.73 30.68
CA GLY A 105 -1.89 -7.40 30.23
C GLY A 105 -1.23 -8.42 29.31
N ARG A 106 -1.96 -9.41 28.79
CA ARG A 106 -1.45 -10.37 27.79
C ARG A 106 -1.47 -9.79 26.36
N ILE A 107 -1.02 -8.53 26.25
CA ILE A 107 -1.01 -7.75 25.01
C ILE A 107 0.38 -7.80 24.40
N ALA A 108 0.50 -8.36 23.18
CA ALA A 108 1.77 -8.47 22.46
C ALA A 108 2.23 -7.13 21.84
N ILE A 109 1.30 -6.20 21.61
CA ILE A 109 1.60 -4.90 20.99
C ILE A 109 2.12 -3.88 22.01
N LYS A 110 2.88 -2.90 21.51
CA LYS A 110 3.30 -1.75 22.31
C LYS A 110 2.15 -0.74 22.44
N PRO A 111 2.11 0.08 23.53
CA PRO A 111 1.19 1.18 23.65
C PRO A 111 1.31 2.14 22.46
N TRP A 112 0.31 3.00 22.28
CA TRP A 112 0.32 4.06 21.28
C TRP A 112 1.66 4.82 21.27
N ARG A 113 2.29 4.89 20.09
CA ARG A 113 3.67 5.38 19.93
C ARG A 113 3.75 6.84 19.48
N GLY A 114 2.60 7.49 19.38
CA GLY A 114 2.51 8.90 18.99
C GLY A 114 2.45 9.15 17.49
N SER A 115 2.29 10.42 17.16
CA SER A 115 2.05 10.88 15.78
C SER A 115 3.22 10.64 14.83
N GLN A 116 4.46 10.71 15.30
CA GLN A 116 5.65 10.46 14.46
C GLN A 116 5.68 9.02 13.96
N TYR A 117 5.38 8.06 14.83
CA TYR A 117 5.31 6.65 14.42
C TYR A 117 4.15 6.41 13.44
N LEU A 118 3.01 7.06 13.67
CA LEU A 118 1.88 6.99 12.74
C LEU A 118 2.24 7.57 11.37
N ALA A 119 2.94 8.72 11.33
CA ALA A 119 3.38 9.33 10.08
C ALA A 119 4.27 8.38 9.27
N LEU A 120 5.29 7.80 9.91
CA LEU A 120 6.17 6.81 9.28
C LEU A 120 5.39 5.58 8.80
N GLN A 121 4.46 5.06 9.61
CA GLN A 121 3.61 3.94 9.24
C GLN A 121 2.74 4.27 8.01
N ARG A 122 2.20 5.50 7.93
CA ARG A 122 1.38 5.94 6.78
C ARG A 122 2.20 6.01 5.51
N LEU A 123 3.37 6.63 5.55
CA LEU A 123 4.27 6.72 4.40
C LEU A 123 4.72 5.34 3.92
N THR A 124 5.14 4.47 4.85
CA THR A 124 5.58 3.10 4.51
C THR A 124 4.46 2.28 3.87
N ARG A 125 3.22 2.36 4.39
CA ARG A 125 2.07 1.67 3.80
C ARG A 125 1.68 2.23 2.45
N HIS A 126 1.77 3.56 2.29
CA HIS A 126 1.51 4.18 1.00
C HIS A 126 2.57 3.79 -0.04
N ARG A 127 3.84 3.77 0.35
CA ARG A 127 4.93 3.26 -0.47
C ARG A 127 4.68 1.83 -0.96
N MET A 128 4.27 0.95 -0.06
CA MET A 128 3.92 -0.44 -0.40
C MET A 128 2.75 -0.49 -1.39
N HIS A 129 1.69 0.29 -1.16
CA HIS A 129 0.55 0.39 -2.07
C HIS A 129 0.97 0.81 -3.49
N ILE A 130 1.80 1.85 -3.63
CA ILE A 130 2.31 2.30 -4.94
C ILE A 130 3.15 1.21 -5.61
N THR A 131 4.00 0.51 -4.85
CA THR A 131 4.80 -0.61 -5.36
C THR A 131 3.93 -1.76 -5.89
N GLU A 132 2.84 -2.08 -5.20
CA GLU A 132 1.86 -3.07 -5.64
C GLU A 132 1.11 -2.61 -6.90
N CYS A 133 0.79 -1.32 -7.02
CA CYS A 133 0.20 -0.76 -8.23
C CYS A 133 1.14 -0.90 -9.44
N ILE A 134 2.43 -0.58 -9.29
CA ILE A 134 3.44 -0.77 -10.33
C ILE A 134 3.50 -2.24 -10.76
N THR A 135 3.54 -3.16 -9.81
CA THR A 135 3.63 -4.60 -10.10
C THR A 135 2.41 -5.11 -10.86
N ARG A 136 1.21 -4.70 -10.44
CA ARG A 136 -0.04 -5.06 -11.14
C ARG A 136 -0.08 -4.49 -12.55
N GLU A 137 0.31 -3.23 -12.72
CA GLU A 137 0.32 -2.57 -14.02
C GLU A 137 1.33 -3.22 -14.98
N LYS A 138 2.54 -3.55 -14.49
CA LYS A 138 3.54 -4.30 -15.27
C LYS A 138 3.02 -5.66 -15.72
N THR A 139 2.31 -6.38 -14.86
CA THR A 139 1.71 -7.68 -15.21
C THR A 139 0.63 -7.53 -16.28
N TYR A 140 -0.25 -6.54 -16.12
CA TYR A 140 -1.30 -6.24 -17.11
C TYR A 140 -0.70 -5.87 -18.47
N MET A 141 0.30 -5.00 -18.46
CA MET A 141 1.00 -4.58 -19.68
C MET A 141 1.70 -5.75 -20.38
N LEU A 142 2.34 -6.67 -19.65
CA LEU A 142 3.00 -7.85 -20.23
C LEU A 142 2.00 -8.74 -20.99
N ASN A 143 0.76 -8.88 -20.50
CA ASN A 143 -0.28 -9.63 -21.21
C ASN A 143 -0.63 -8.95 -22.55
N ASN A 144 -0.73 -7.63 -22.59
CA ASN A 144 -0.99 -6.88 -23.81
C ASN A 144 0.20 -6.93 -24.79
N ILE A 145 1.43 -6.89 -24.27
CA ILE A 145 2.64 -7.07 -25.07
C ILE A 145 2.66 -8.47 -25.66
N TYR A 146 2.34 -9.51 -24.89
CA TYR A 146 2.28 -10.88 -25.40
C TYR A 146 1.26 -11.03 -26.54
N LEU A 147 0.09 -10.43 -26.40
CA LEU A 147 -0.90 -10.42 -27.48
C LEU A 147 -0.39 -9.71 -28.73
N LYS A 148 0.20 -8.52 -28.60
CA LYS A 148 0.68 -7.72 -29.71
C LYS A 148 1.98 -8.29 -30.32
N PHE A 149 2.92 -8.72 -29.49
CA PHE A 149 4.29 -9.04 -29.85
C PHE A 149 4.78 -10.26 -29.04
N SER A 150 4.28 -11.44 -29.38
CA SER A 150 4.41 -12.65 -28.56
C SER A 150 5.86 -13.08 -28.31
N GLU A 151 6.71 -13.12 -29.31
CA GLU A 151 8.11 -13.53 -29.15
C GLU A 151 8.90 -12.52 -28.32
N TYR A 152 8.67 -11.23 -28.52
CA TYR A 152 9.29 -10.19 -27.69
C TYR A 152 8.97 -10.37 -26.20
N ALA A 153 7.72 -10.69 -25.87
CA ALA A 153 7.30 -10.92 -24.49
C ALA A 153 7.95 -12.17 -23.86
N LEU A 154 8.29 -13.18 -24.67
CA LEU A 154 8.86 -14.45 -24.24
C LEU A 154 10.39 -14.47 -24.16
N LEU A 155 11.07 -13.45 -24.68
CA LEU A 155 12.53 -13.36 -24.62
C LEU A 155 13.01 -13.41 -23.16
N ARG A 156 13.98 -14.29 -22.90
CA ARG A 156 14.54 -14.49 -21.55
C ARG A 156 15.44 -13.34 -21.14
N ASN A 157 15.68 -13.23 -19.84
CA ASN A 157 16.69 -12.29 -19.32
C ASN A 157 18.07 -12.71 -19.91
N GLY A 158 18.73 -11.80 -20.62
CA GLY A 158 19.98 -12.04 -21.34
C GLY A 158 19.81 -12.13 -22.85
N GLU A 159 18.64 -12.51 -23.35
CA GLU A 159 18.28 -12.49 -24.77
C GLU A 159 17.43 -11.25 -25.11
N HIS A 160 16.95 -10.54 -24.09
CA HIS A 160 16.11 -9.38 -24.28
C HIS A 160 16.92 -8.20 -24.80
N PRO A 161 16.49 -7.54 -25.88
CA PRO A 161 17.27 -6.47 -26.53
C PRO A 161 17.47 -5.24 -25.64
N PHE A 162 16.64 -5.07 -24.61
CA PHE A 162 16.72 -3.96 -23.70
C PHE A 162 16.92 -4.44 -22.25
N SER A 163 17.89 -3.85 -21.54
CA SER A 163 18.13 -4.12 -20.12
C SER A 163 16.92 -3.75 -19.24
N ASN A 164 16.12 -2.80 -19.68
CA ASN A 164 14.85 -2.42 -19.05
C ASN A 164 13.71 -2.55 -20.05
N LYS A 165 12.88 -3.59 -19.89
CA LYS A 165 11.67 -3.84 -20.70
C LYS A 165 10.63 -2.71 -20.62
N TYR A 166 10.74 -1.85 -19.62
CA TYR A 166 9.84 -0.74 -19.32
C TYR A 166 10.52 0.62 -19.57
N GLY A 167 11.64 0.63 -20.26
CA GLY A 167 12.38 1.85 -20.58
C GLY A 167 11.89 2.52 -21.85
N ALA A 168 12.30 3.77 -22.08
CA ALA A 168 11.83 4.61 -23.18
C ALA A 168 12.05 4.00 -24.59
N THR A 169 13.14 3.25 -24.82
CA THR A 169 13.37 2.59 -26.11
C THR A 169 12.42 1.42 -26.33
N ALA A 170 12.15 0.63 -25.28
CA ALA A 170 11.16 -0.45 -25.35
C ALA A 170 9.75 0.12 -25.57
N GLU A 171 9.39 1.19 -24.86
CA GLU A 171 8.14 1.93 -25.05
C GLU A 171 7.99 2.35 -26.53
N ALA A 172 8.99 3.00 -27.11
CA ALA A 172 8.95 3.47 -28.48
C ALA A 172 8.73 2.32 -29.48
N ILE A 173 9.45 1.20 -29.36
CA ILE A 173 9.24 0.02 -30.19
C ILE A 173 7.81 -0.52 -30.07
N LEU A 174 7.27 -0.58 -28.86
CA LEU A 174 5.96 -1.16 -28.58
C LEU A 174 4.78 -0.25 -28.94
N THR A 175 5.01 1.06 -29.06
CA THR A 175 3.95 2.05 -29.25
C THR A 175 4.01 2.78 -30.58
N GLU A 176 5.20 3.00 -31.16
CA GLU A 176 5.35 3.73 -32.43
C GLU A 176 5.25 2.80 -33.66
N PHE A 177 5.63 1.52 -33.53
CA PHE A 177 5.29 0.51 -34.52
C PHE A 177 3.91 -0.06 -34.20
N THR A 178 2.95 0.19 -35.10
CA THR A 178 1.57 -0.26 -34.90
C THR A 178 1.45 -1.77 -35.00
N THR A 179 2.09 -2.37 -35.98
CA THR A 179 2.03 -3.82 -36.27
C THR A 179 3.43 -4.45 -36.23
N ASN A 180 3.48 -5.78 -36.12
CA ASN A 180 4.74 -6.53 -36.27
C ASN A 180 5.29 -6.44 -37.70
N GLU A 181 4.40 -6.29 -38.71
CA GLU A 181 4.77 -6.08 -40.10
C GLU A 181 5.55 -4.79 -40.31
N ASP A 182 5.21 -3.72 -39.58
CA ASP A 182 5.93 -2.45 -39.71
C ASP A 182 7.40 -2.64 -39.33
N ILE A 183 7.67 -3.42 -38.26
CA ILE A 183 9.04 -3.76 -37.83
C ILE A 183 9.73 -4.68 -38.83
N VAL A 184 9.03 -5.69 -39.33
CA VAL A 184 9.60 -6.67 -40.31
C VAL A 184 9.96 -6.00 -41.61
N ASN A 185 9.16 -5.04 -42.07
CA ASN A 185 9.35 -4.33 -43.32
C ASN A 185 10.34 -3.17 -43.24
N SER A 186 10.71 -2.72 -42.05
CA SER A 186 11.78 -1.74 -41.88
C SER A 186 13.15 -2.37 -42.17
N SER A 187 14.04 -1.61 -42.81
CA SER A 187 15.44 -2.04 -42.98
C SER A 187 16.15 -2.06 -41.61
N ILE A 188 17.25 -2.79 -41.53
CA ILE A 188 18.07 -2.81 -40.30
C ILE A 188 18.60 -1.41 -39.98
N GLU A 189 19.01 -0.66 -41.01
CA GLU A 189 19.53 0.70 -40.90
C GLU A 189 18.47 1.64 -40.29
N GLU A 190 17.21 1.57 -40.75
CA GLU A 190 16.10 2.37 -40.20
C GLU A 190 15.83 2.01 -38.74
N LEU A 191 15.82 0.72 -38.38
CA LEU A 191 15.64 0.27 -37.00
C LEU A 191 16.81 0.72 -36.11
N VAL A 192 18.05 0.70 -36.58
CA VAL A 192 19.24 1.18 -35.86
C VAL A 192 19.13 2.68 -35.60
N GLU A 193 18.76 3.48 -36.61
CA GLU A 193 18.57 4.91 -36.49
C GLU A 193 17.47 5.22 -35.45
N PHE A 194 16.33 4.51 -35.56
CA PHE A 194 15.23 4.63 -34.61
C PHE A 194 15.67 4.31 -33.18
N ILE A 195 16.32 3.16 -32.96
CA ILE A 195 16.80 2.73 -31.64
C ILE A 195 17.80 3.73 -31.09
N ASN A 196 18.75 4.23 -31.89
CA ASN A 196 19.72 5.23 -31.47
C ASN A 196 19.07 6.54 -31.03
N SER A 197 18.08 7.00 -31.80
CA SER A 197 17.35 8.24 -31.48
C SER A 197 16.61 8.12 -30.14
N LYS A 198 15.92 7.00 -29.90
CA LYS A 198 15.13 6.77 -28.68
C LYS A 198 16.00 6.45 -27.46
N SER A 199 17.11 5.74 -27.66
CA SER A 199 18.06 5.42 -26.58
C SER A 199 19.01 6.58 -26.25
N LYS A 200 19.09 7.61 -27.11
CA LYS A 200 20.08 8.69 -27.01
C LYS A 200 21.51 8.14 -27.02
N GLY A 201 21.77 7.13 -27.83
CA GLY A 201 23.08 6.49 -27.97
C GLY A 201 23.53 5.65 -26.77
N ARG A 202 22.62 5.23 -25.89
CA ARG A 202 22.96 4.45 -24.67
C ARG A 202 23.01 2.94 -24.89
N ILE A 203 22.59 2.46 -26.06
CA ILE A 203 22.66 1.03 -26.41
C ILE A 203 24.02 0.77 -27.04
N ALA A 204 24.75 -0.20 -26.47
CA ALA A 204 26.13 -0.50 -26.89
C ALA A 204 26.20 -1.08 -28.31
N ASP A 205 25.22 -1.95 -28.68
CA ASP A 205 25.11 -2.57 -30.00
C ASP A 205 23.68 -2.38 -30.53
N PRO A 206 23.40 -1.25 -31.21
CA PRO A 206 22.09 -0.98 -31.79
C PRO A 206 21.76 -1.91 -32.96
N GLU A 207 22.77 -2.39 -33.71
CA GLU A 207 22.58 -3.27 -34.85
C GLU A 207 22.13 -4.66 -34.39
N GLU A 208 22.79 -5.25 -33.39
CA GLU A 208 22.37 -6.52 -32.81
C GLU A 208 20.99 -6.39 -32.18
N THR A 209 20.73 -5.28 -31.47
CA THR A 209 19.41 -4.97 -30.91
C THR A 209 18.32 -4.93 -31.98
N ALA A 210 18.58 -4.27 -33.13
CA ALA A 210 17.65 -4.20 -34.24
C ALA A 210 17.36 -5.59 -34.85
N LYS A 211 18.41 -6.41 -35.02
CA LYS A 211 18.28 -7.80 -35.50
C LYS A 211 17.41 -8.66 -34.59
N ILE A 212 17.62 -8.56 -33.27
CA ILE A 212 16.82 -9.30 -32.27
C ILE A 212 15.36 -8.86 -32.30
N VAL A 213 15.08 -7.55 -32.34
CA VAL A 213 13.71 -7.01 -32.41
C VAL A 213 13.03 -7.44 -33.71
N GLN A 214 13.71 -7.36 -34.87
CA GLN A 214 13.16 -7.78 -36.15
C GLN A 214 12.91 -9.29 -36.21
N ALA A 215 13.84 -10.11 -35.69
CA ALA A 215 13.66 -11.56 -35.60
C ALA A 215 12.47 -11.94 -34.73
N ALA A 216 12.32 -11.29 -33.56
CA ALA A 216 11.16 -11.48 -32.70
C ALA A 216 9.86 -11.09 -33.42
N ALA A 217 9.87 -9.99 -34.20
CA ALA A 217 8.70 -9.57 -34.97
C ALA A 217 8.33 -10.59 -36.06
N ARG A 218 9.31 -11.17 -36.72
CA ARG A 218 9.07 -12.23 -37.75
C ARG A 218 8.45 -13.48 -37.16
N ASN A 219 8.87 -13.89 -35.99
CA ASN A 219 8.47 -15.12 -35.32
C ASN A 219 7.18 -14.97 -34.49
N SER A 220 6.71 -13.76 -34.26
CA SER A 220 5.49 -13.51 -33.51
C SER A 220 4.23 -13.88 -34.26
N TYR A 221 3.20 -14.32 -33.53
CA TYR A 221 1.87 -14.53 -34.07
C TYR A 221 1.31 -13.24 -34.68
N ARG A 222 0.46 -13.39 -35.68
CA ARG A 222 -0.25 -12.30 -36.33
C ARG A 222 -1.66 -12.21 -35.78
N LEU A 223 -2.11 -10.97 -35.51
CA LEU A 223 -3.46 -10.69 -35.07
C LEU A 223 -4.28 -10.05 -36.18
N ASP A 224 -5.61 -10.07 -36.03
CA ASP A 224 -6.49 -9.24 -36.84
C ASP A 224 -6.13 -7.77 -36.67
N LYS A 225 -6.14 -7.02 -37.76
CA LYS A 225 -5.70 -5.61 -37.81
C LYS A 225 -6.42 -4.72 -36.79
N CYS A 226 -7.69 -5.01 -36.50
CA CYS A 226 -8.49 -4.24 -35.54
C CYS A 226 -8.00 -4.34 -34.08
N LEU A 227 -7.15 -5.32 -33.75
CA LEU A 227 -6.64 -5.50 -32.39
C LEU A 227 -5.38 -4.68 -32.08
N TYR A 228 -4.59 -4.32 -33.10
CA TYR A 228 -3.29 -3.68 -32.87
C TYR A 228 -3.42 -2.29 -32.27
N GLU A 229 -4.33 -1.46 -32.76
CA GLU A 229 -4.52 -0.09 -32.24
C GLU A 229 -4.97 -0.07 -30.77
N PRO A 230 -6.02 -0.80 -30.35
CA PRO A 230 -6.41 -0.89 -28.96
C PRO A 230 -5.30 -1.40 -28.05
N LEU A 231 -4.51 -2.40 -28.48
CA LEU A 231 -3.38 -2.92 -27.71
C LEU A 231 -2.28 -1.86 -27.58
N THR A 232 -1.97 -1.14 -28.65
CA THR A 232 -0.97 -0.05 -28.64
C THR A 232 -1.37 1.06 -27.66
N ILE A 233 -2.64 1.48 -27.68
CA ILE A 233 -3.18 2.47 -26.76
C ILE A 233 -3.07 1.97 -25.29
N SER A 234 -3.47 0.71 -25.07
CA SER A 234 -3.40 0.10 -23.72
C SER A 234 -1.96 0.02 -23.21
N ILE A 235 -1.01 -0.39 -24.06
CA ILE A 235 0.42 -0.46 -23.70
C ILE A 235 0.97 0.93 -23.40
N ALA A 236 0.69 1.93 -24.23
CA ALA A 236 1.11 3.32 -24.00
C ALA A 236 0.54 3.89 -22.68
N SER A 237 -0.74 3.61 -22.41
CA SER A 237 -1.36 4.00 -21.14
C SER A 237 -0.66 3.37 -19.94
N SER A 238 -0.32 2.07 -20.02
CA SER A 238 0.40 1.36 -18.98
C SER A 238 1.80 1.95 -18.71
N PHE A 239 2.54 2.33 -19.76
CA PHE A 239 3.82 3.02 -19.60
C PHE A 239 3.67 4.34 -18.84
N ASN A 240 2.65 5.15 -19.17
CA ASN A 240 2.36 6.40 -18.49
C ASN A 240 2.00 6.17 -17.01
N CYS A 241 1.18 5.17 -16.69
CA CYS A 241 0.83 4.80 -15.33
C CYS A 241 2.07 4.38 -14.52
N ILE A 242 2.90 3.48 -15.07
CA ILE A 242 4.13 3.01 -14.42
C ILE A 242 5.07 4.19 -14.16
N SER A 243 5.30 5.05 -15.16
CA SER A 243 6.16 6.23 -15.03
C SER A 243 5.67 7.19 -13.95
N SER A 244 4.35 7.42 -13.89
CA SER A 244 3.73 8.26 -12.85
C SER A 244 3.90 7.66 -11.46
N PHE A 245 3.63 6.36 -11.29
CA PHE A 245 3.82 5.68 -10.02
C PHE A 245 5.29 5.66 -9.57
N GLU A 246 6.24 5.44 -10.48
CA GLU A 246 7.68 5.48 -10.17
C GLU A 246 8.14 6.89 -9.74
N LYS A 247 7.55 7.94 -10.31
CA LYS A 247 7.79 9.32 -9.89
C LYS A 247 7.28 9.57 -8.47
N GLU A 248 6.05 9.14 -8.17
CA GLU A 248 5.48 9.27 -6.83
C GLU A 248 6.25 8.44 -5.79
N LEU A 249 6.70 7.23 -6.16
CA LEU A 249 7.53 6.40 -5.29
C LEU A 249 8.84 7.11 -4.89
N LYS A 250 9.50 7.76 -5.85
CA LYS A 250 10.70 8.58 -5.58
C LYS A 250 10.42 9.78 -4.67
N ALA A 251 9.23 10.37 -4.77
CA ALA A 251 8.83 11.47 -3.89
C ALA A 251 8.61 10.98 -2.45
N ILE A 252 7.95 9.83 -2.29
CA ILE A 252 7.72 9.20 -0.98
C ILE A 252 9.06 8.78 -0.34
N ASP A 253 10.02 8.27 -1.13
CA ASP A 253 11.33 7.83 -0.63
C ASP A 253 12.22 8.99 -0.16
N LYS A 254 11.87 10.24 -0.51
CA LYS A 254 12.56 11.46 -0.05
C LYS A 254 11.92 12.08 1.19
N ALA A 255 10.67 11.73 1.48
CA ALA A 255 9.92 12.31 2.60
C ALA A 255 10.24 11.59 3.92
#